data_e40c014ae517fabbe7378f644973c83a
#
_entry.id   e40c014ae517fabbe7378f644973c83a
#
_cell.length_a   1.000
_cell.length_b   1.000
_cell.length_c   1.000
_cell.angle_alpha   90.00
_cell.angle_beta   90.00
_cell.angle_gamma   90.00
#
_symmetry.space_group_name_H-M   'P 1'
#
loop_
_entity.id
_entity.type
_entity.pdbx_description
1 polymer ?
#
loop_
_entity_poly.entity_id
_entity_poly.type
_entity_poly.pdbx_seq_one_letter_code
_entity_poly.pdbx_strand_id
1 'polypeptide(L)'
;MNVVMRPVADELVMTRDIAAPRERVFVAWTDVRQASRWWAPHDFTPLSCEMDVRPGGAWRRRIRAPDGTVVTKWGVYREVTAPERLVFTYRTESAGVIDPETLVTLTFADFGNRTRLTLRHTAFESDAARLDHQGGWTGALERLATFISTDGAAP
;
A
#
# COMPACT_ATOMS: atom_id res chain seq x y z
N MET A 1 10.21 29.49 -18.14
CA MET A 1 9.86 28.90 -17.93
C MET A 1 9.74 27.96 -17.52
N ASN A 2 9.75 27.84 -17.16
CA ASN A 2 9.59 26.96 -16.76
C ASN A 2 9.25 25.96 -16.46
N VAL A 3 9.26 25.80 -16.53
CA VAL A 3 8.98 24.91 -16.36
C VAL A 3 8.70 23.97 -15.90
N VAL A 4 8.49 23.71 -15.85
CA VAL A 4 8.19 22.92 -15.35
C VAL A 4 8.15 21.93 -15.01
N MET A 5 8.09 21.48 -14.80
CA MET A 5 8.08 20.40 -14.46
C MET A 5 8.03 19.91 -13.21
N ARG A 6 7.47 19.68 -12.72
CA ARG A 6 7.37 19.27 -11.61
C ARG A 6 6.53 18.13 -11.39
N PRO A 7 6.29 17.26 -12.26
CA PRO A 7 5.40 16.14 -12.09
C PRO A 7 5.82 15.17 -10.98
N VAL A 8 7.09 15.13 -10.67
CA VAL A 8 7.54 14.20 -9.64
C VAL A 8 7.28 14.65 -8.23
N ALA A 9 6.86 15.91 -8.04
CA ALA A 9 6.64 16.43 -6.70
C ALA A 9 5.43 15.77 -6.02
N ASP A 10 4.42 15.37 -6.79
CA ASP A 10 3.20 14.79 -6.24
C ASP A 10 3.08 13.28 -6.52
N GLU A 11 4.17 12.65 -6.92
CA GLU A 11 4.15 11.23 -7.25
C GLU A 11 5.27 10.48 -6.55
N LEU A 12 4.93 9.32 -6.00
CA LEU A 12 5.89 8.40 -5.40
C LEU A 12 5.86 7.11 -6.20
N VAL A 13 7.02 6.64 -6.65
CA VAL A 13 7.14 5.36 -7.36
C VAL A 13 8.16 4.51 -6.64
N MET A 14 7.77 3.30 -6.26
CA MET A 14 8.65 2.35 -5.59
C MET A 14 8.54 1.00 -6.27
N THR A 15 9.65 0.31 -6.38
CA THR A 15 9.69 -1.03 -6.97
C THR A 15 10.33 -1.98 -5.97
N ARG A 16 9.75 -3.17 -5.84
CA ARG A 16 10.28 -4.19 -4.96
C ARG A 16 10.17 -5.56 -5.62
N ASP A 17 11.28 -6.30 -5.63
CA ASP A 17 11.26 -7.68 -6.10
C ASP A 17 10.94 -8.59 -4.92
N ILE A 18 9.97 -9.47 -5.11
CA ILE A 18 9.49 -10.38 -4.07
C ILE A 18 9.66 -11.81 -4.56
N ALA A 19 10.23 -12.65 -3.70
CA ALA A 19 10.56 -14.03 -4.05
C ALA A 19 9.36 -14.95 -3.95
N ALA A 20 8.34 -14.69 -4.76
CA ALA A 20 7.12 -15.49 -4.85
C ALA A 20 6.39 -15.19 -6.15
N PRO A 21 5.60 -16.13 -6.67
CA PRO A 21 4.79 -15.87 -7.88
C PRO A 21 3.79 -14.75 -7.62
N ARG A 22 3.44 -14.02 -8.67
CA ARG A 22 2.55 -12.86 -8.51
C ARG A 22 1.15 -13.22 -7.99
N GLU A 23 0.68 -14.42 -8.28
CA GLU A 23 -0.59 -14.89 -7.70
C GLU A 23 -0.52 -14.89 -6.17
N ARG A 24 0.60 -15.34 -5.64
CA ARG A 24 0.82 -15.37 -4.19
C ARG A 24 0.91 -13.96 -3.61
N VAL A 25 1.62 -13.07 -4.30
CA VAL A 25 1.78 -11.70 -3.84
C VAL A 25 0.45 -10.96 -3.91
N PHE A 26 -0.31 -11.16 -4.99
CA PHE A 26 -1.61 -10.52 -5.16
C PHE A 26 -2.57 -10.93 -4.02
N VAL A 27 -2.57 -12.19 -3.63
CA VAL A 27 -3.41 -12.67 -2.52
C VAL A 27 -3.01 -12.01 -1.21
N ALA A 28 -1.73 -11.75 -0.98
CA ALA A 28 -1.29 -11.08 0.24
C ALA A 28 -1.89 -9.67 0.36
N TRP A 29 -2.20 -9.03 -0.76
CA TRP A 29 -2.82 -7.71 -0.78
C TRP A 29 -4.34 -7.76 -0.72
N THR A 30 -4.95 -8.87 -1.10
CA THR A 30 -6.40 -8.91 -1.33
C THR A 30 -7.16 -9.85 -0.40
N ASP A 31 -6.46 -10.68 0.36
CA ASP A 31 -7.06 -11.51 1.40
C ASP A 31 -6.90 -10.76 2.73
N VAL A 32 -8.02 -10.41 3.36
CA VAL A 32 -8.00 -9.59 4.57
C VAL A 32 -7.20 -10.23 5.70
N ARG A 33 -7.21 -11.56 5.81
CA ARG A 33 -6.46 -12.25 6.85
C ARG A 33 -4.96 -12.12 6.65
N GLN A 34 -4.52 -12.03 5.40
CA GLN A 34 -3.11 -11.83 5.10
C GLN A 34 -2.72 -10.37 5.17
N ALA A 35 -3.51 -9.49 4.54
CA ALA A 35 -3.20 -8.07 4.52
C ALA A 35 -3.15 -7.48 5.94
N SER A 36 -4.01 -7.93 6.83
CA SER A 36 -4.04 -7.44 8.20
C SER A 36 -2.76 -7.75 8.99
N ARG A 37 -1.95 -8.69 8.52
CA ARG A 37 -0.74 -9.11 9.23
C ARG A 37 0.49 -8.29 8.87
N TRP A 38 0.54 -7.69 7.70
CA TRP A 38 1.75 -6.99 7.27
C TRP A 38 1.52 -5.52 6.91
N TRP A 39 0.30 -5.13 6.56
CA TRP A 39 0.06 -3.83 5.96
C TRP A 39 0.08 -2.70 7.00
N ALA A 40 1.26 -2.33 7.44
CA ALA A 40 1.52 -1.21 8.34
C ALA A 40 3.01 -0.86 8.24
N PRO A 41 3.37 0.41 8.48
CA PRO A 41 4.78 0.78 8.54
C PRO A 41 5.50 0.08 9.69
N HIS A 42 6.83 0.08 9.66
CA HIS A 42 7.63 -0.39 10.79
C HIS A 42 7.23 0.37 12.04
N ASP A 43 7.27 -0.30 13.18
CA ASP A 43 6.97 0.25 14.49
C ASP A 43 5.50 0.58 14.71
N PHE A 44 4.64 0.44 13.70
CA PHE A 44 3.20 0.56 13.88
C PHE A 44 2.58 -0.80 14.16
N THR A 45 1.52 -0.80 14.97
CA THR A 45 0.79 -2.02 15.31
C THR A 45 -0.53 -2.06 14.52
N PRO A 46 -0.75 -3.10 13.70
CA PRO A 46 -2.05 -3.26 13.05
C PRO A 46 -3.14 -3.50 14.08
N LEU A 47 -4.26 -2.77 13.98
CA LEU A 47 -5.39 -2.89 14.89
C LEU A 47 -6.61 -3.53 14.23
N SER A 48 -6.96 -3.09 13.03
CA SER A 48 -8.09 -3.64 12.29
C SER A 48 -7.88 -3.46 10.79
N CYS A 49 -8.53 -4.33 10.02
CA CYS A 49 -8.47 -4.27 8.57
C CYS A 49 -9.77 -4.83 8.01
N GLU A 50 -10.46 -4.04 7.19
CA GLU A 50 -11.69 -4.43 6.53
C GLU A 50 -11.52 -4.17 5.04
N MET A 51 -11.92 -5.14 4.22
CA MET A 51 -11.72 -5.04 2.77
C MET A 51 -12.86 -5.71 2.03
N ASP A 52 -13.44 -4.98 1.07
CA ASP A 52 -14.41 -5.52 0.12
C ASP A 52 -13.75 -5.41 -1.24
N VAL A 53 -13.00 -6.46 -1.62
CA VAL A 53 -12.08 -6.41 -2.76
C VAL A 53 -12.82 -6.65 -4.06
N ARG A 54 -13.37 -5.57 -4.60
CA ARG A 54 -14.03 -5.53 -5.90
C ARG A 54 -14.08 -4.06 -6.33
N PRO A 55 -14.20 -3.78 -7.63
CA PRO A 55 -14.37 -2.38 -8.06
C PRO A 55 -15.56 -1.76 -7.36
N GLY A 56 -15.34 -0.60 -6.75
CA GLY A 56 -16.37 0.10 -5.97
C GLY A 56 -16.43 -0.34 -4.50
N GLY A 57 -15.75 -1.42 -4.12
CA GLY A 57 -15.72 -1.86 -2.73
C GLY A 57 -14.83 -0.99 -1.86
N ALA A 58 -15.13 -0.89 -0.59
CA ALA A 58 -14.37 -0.05 0.34
C ALA A 58 -13.35 -0.88 1.11
N TRP A 59 -12.26 -0.21 1.51
CA TRP A 59 -11.31 -0.80 2.44
C TRP A 59 -11.02 0.21 3.54
N ARG A 60 -10.65 -0.30 4.71
CA ARG A 60 -10.33 0.55 5.87
C ARG A 60 -9.42 -0.22 6.79
N ARG A 61 -8.36 0.45 7.27
CA ARG A 61 -7.51 -0.15 8.29
C ARG A 61 -7.12 0.88 9.33
N ARG A 62 -6.91 0.41 10.54
CA ARG A 62 -6.46 1.24 11.64
C ARG A 62 -5.15 0.67 12.15
N ILE A 63 -4.22 1.55 12.43
CA ILE A 63 -2.89 1.20 12.93
C ILE A 63 -2.54 2.12 14.08
N ARG A 64 -1.69 1.64 14.98
CA ARG A 64 -1.26 2.43 16.13
C ARG A 64 0.21 2.76 16.01
N ALA A 65 0.54 4.05 16.11
CA ALA A 65 1.92 4.53 16.13
C ALA A 65 2.58 4.22 17.47
N PRO A 66 3.93 4.26 17.54
CA PRO A 66 4.65 4.00 18.78
C PRO A 66 4.23 4.91 19.92
N ASP A 67 3.80 6.13 19.64
CA ASP A 67 3.36 7.07 20.67
C ASP A 67 1.90 6.84 21.09
N GLY A 68 1.24 5.84 20.56
CA GLY A 68 -0.14 5.51 20.90
C GLY A 68 -1.18 6.14 19.98
N THR A 69 -0.79 7.04 19.09
CA THR A 69 -1.72 7.66 18.15
C THR A 69 -2.30 6.62 17.21
N VAL A 70 -3.63 6.62 17.06
CA VAL A 70 -4.30 5.73 16.12
C VAL A 70 -4.47 6.46 14.79
N VAL A 71 -4.02 5.83 13.73
CA VAL A 71 -4.12 6.36 12.38
C VAL A 71 -5.09 5.49 11.60
N THR A 72 -6.05 6.10 10.94
CA THR A 72 -7.03 5.41 10.11
C THR A 72 -6.72 5.70 8.64
N LYS A 73 -6.69 4.66 7.83
CA LYS A 73 -6.50 4.79 6.39
C LYS A 73 -7.65 4.07 5.70
N TRP A 74 -8.17 4.67 4.63
CA TRP A 74 -9.32 4.09 3.93
C TRP A 74 -9.36 4.53 2.48
N GLY A 75 -10.17 3.84 1.71
CA GLY A 75 -10.39 4.18 0.32
C GLY A 75 -11.38 3.24 -0.35
N VAL A 76 -11.40 3.32 -1.68
CA VAL A 76 -12.29 2.54 -2.53
C VAL A 76 -11.45 1.91 -3.63
N TYR A 77 -11.69 0.63 -3.92
CA TYR A 77 -11.03 -0.03 -5.05
C TYR A 77 -11.61 0.51 -6.35
N ARG A 78 -10.73 0.87 -7.28
CA ARG A 78 -11.09 1.34 -8.60
C ARG A 78 -10.92 0.23 -9.64
N GLU A 79 -9.89 -0.60 -9.47
CA GLU A 79 -9.62 -1.69 -10.39
C GLU A 79 -9.07 -2.87 -9.61
N VAL A 80 -9.59 -4.07 -9.90
CA VAL A 80 -9.08 -5.32 -9.32
C VAL A 80 -8.93 -6.29 -10.47
N THR A 81 -7.70 -6.45 -10.97
CA THR A 81 -7.39 -7.31 -12.12
C THR A 81 -6.34 -8.33 -11.68
N ALA A 82 -6.81 -9.44 -11.14
CA ALA A 82 -5.93 -10.49 -10.60
C ALA A 82 -5.23 -11.23 -11.73
N PRO A 83 -3.96 -11.55 -11.58
CA PRO A 83 -3.04 -11.17 -10.51
C PRO A 83 -2.13 -9.99 -10.90
N GLU A 84 -2.59 -9.11 -11.79
CA GLU A 84 -1.75 -8.16 -12.49
C GLU A 84 -1.78 -6.75 -11.90
N ARG A 85 -2.94 -6.29 -11.43
CA ARG A 85 -3.11 -4.88 -11.15
C ARG A 85 -4.17 -4.61 -10.09
N LEU A 86 -3.88 -3.67 -9.20
CA LEU A 86 -4.79 -3.25 -8.15
C LEU A 86 -4.71 -1.74 -8.03
N VAL A 87 -5.85 -1.05 -8.11
CA VAL A 87 -5.90 0.41 -8.00
C VAL A 87 -6.93 0.78 -6.95
N PHE A 88 -6.52 1.64 -6.02
CA PHE A 88 -7.44 2.08 -4.97
C PHE A 88 -7.13 3.49 -4.53
N THR A 89 -8.17 4.20 -4.08
CA THR A 89 -7.99 5.51 -3.48
C THR A 89 -7.47 5.35 -2.06
N TYR A 90 -6.88 6.41 -1.52
CA TYR A 90 -6.15 6.33 -0.27
C TYR A 90 -6.26 7.65 0.49
N ARG A 91 -6.78 7.60 1.69
CA ARG A 91 -6.86 8.75 2.59
C ARG A 91 -6.33 8.34 3.96
N THR A 92 -5.88 9.33 4.71
CA THR A 92 -5.35 9.13 6.06
C THR A 92 -6.00 10.13 7.00
N GLU A 93 -6.38 9.65 8.18
CA GLU A 93 -6.83 10.51 9.27
C GLU A 93 -5.94 10.23 10.47
N SER A 94 -5.40 11.29 11.06
CA SER A 94 -4.56 11.20 12.25
C SER A 94 -4.83 12.40 13.12
N ALA A 95 -5.14 12.16 14.40
CA ALA A 95 -5.41 13.23 15.37
C ALA A 95 -6.46 14.22 14.87
N GLY A 96 -7.49 13.73 14.19
CA GLY A 96 -8.58 14.57 13.71
C GLY A 96 -8.32 15.28 12.39
N VAL A 97 -7.14 15.10 11.80
CA VAL A 97 -6.79 15.73 10.52
C VAL A 97 -6.93 14.70 9.41
N ILE A 98 -7.71 15.03 8.39
CA ILE A 98 -7.94 14.16 7.24
C ILE A 98 -7.18 14.71 6.04
N ASP A 99 -6.29 13.89 5.47
CA ASP A 99 -5.53 14.28 4.28
C ASP A 99 -6.40 14.20 3.04
N PRO A 100 -6.07 14.97 1.99
CA PRO A 100 -6.78 14.84 0.71
C PRO A 100 -6.65 13.44 0.13
N GLU A 101 -7.63 13.09 -0.71
CA GLU A 101 -7.64 11.78 -1.37
C GLU A 101 -6.48 11.66 -2.35
N THR A 102 -5.79 10.52 -2.28
CA THR A 102 -4.71 10.18 -3.19
C THR A 102 -5.04 8.86 -3.88
N LEU A 103 -4.18 8.42 -4.81
CA LEU A 103 -4.44 7.22 -5.60
C LEU A 103 -3.22 6.31 -5.58
N VAL A 104 -3.43 5.04 -5.30
CA VAL A 104 -2.38 4.01 -5.32
C VAL A 104 -2.65 3.05 -6.45
N THR A 105 -1.63 2.82 -7.26
CA THR A 105 -1.66 1.82 -8.32
C THR A 105 -0.55 0.80 -8.06
N LEU A 106 -0.94 -0.46 -7.99
CA LEU A 106 0.01 -1.56 -7.84
C LEU A 106 -0.01 -2.39 -9.12
N THR A 107 1.17 -2.68 -9.65
CA THR A 107 1.32 -3.61 -10.76
C THR A 107 2.23 -4.75 -10.31
N PHE A 108 1.83 -5.97 -10.66
CA PHE A 108 2.50 -7.19 -10.24
C PHE A 108 3.02 -7.87 -11.50
N ALA A 109 4.27 -7.60 -11.84
CA ALA A 109 4.86 -8.14 -13.06
C ALA A 109 5.44 -9.53 -12.79
N ASP A 110 5.13 -10.47 -13.68
CA ASP A 110 5.67 -11.81 -13.62
C ASP A 110 7.15 -11.76 -14.01
N PHE A 111 8.00 -12.31 -13.16
CA PHE A 111 9.43 -12.23 -13.34
C PHE A 111 10.04 -13.61 -13.04
N GLY A 112 9.55 -14.63 -13.75
CA GLY A 112 9.86 -16.03 -13.45
C GLY A 112 9.39 -16.32 -12.04
N ASN A 113 9.30 -17.20 -11.37
CA ASN A 113 8.74 -17.47 -10.05
C ASN A 113 8.89 -16.34 -9.03
N ARG A 114 9.12 -15.12 -9.50
CA ARG A 114 9.29 -13.92 -8.67
C ARG A 114 8.34 -12.86 -9.18
N THR A 115 8.08 -11.85 -8.36
CA THR A 115 7.21 -10.73 -8.70
C THR A 115 8.00 -9.44 -8.61
N ARG A 116 7.90 -8.61 -9.66
CA ARG A 116 8.32 -7.22 -9.54
C ARG A 116 7.08 -6.39 -9.25
N LEU A 117 6.99 -5.94 -8.02
CA LEU A 117 5.89 -5.11 -7.56
C LEU A 117 6.27 -3.65 -7.75
N THR A 118 5.45 -2.91 -8.49
CA THR A 118 5.63 -1.47 -8.63
C THR A 118 4.45 -0.78 -7.96
N LEU A 119 4.76 0.10 -7.03
CA LEU A 119 3.78 0.92 -6.34
C LEU A 119 3.90 2.34 -6.85
N ARG A 120 2.79 2.91 -7.31
CA ARG A 120 2.71 4.30 -7.72
C ARG A 120 1.63 4.97 -6.88
N HIS A 121 2.03 5.98 -6.11
CA HIS A 121 1.11 6.70 -5.23
C HIS A 121 1.13 8.16 -5.69
N THR A 122 -0.01 8.68 -6.13
CA THR A 122 -0.08 9.98 -6.80
C THR A 122 -1.05 10.90 -6.10
N ALA A 123 -1.03 12.18 -6.53
CA ALA A 123 -1.90 13.24 -6.07
C ALA A 123 -1.56 13.75 -4.66
N PHE A 124 -0.29 13.65 -4.27
CA PHE A 124 0.15 14.26 -3.02
C PHE A 124 0.08 15.80 -3.09
N GLU A 125 -0.30 16.41 -2.00
CA GLU A 125 -0.44 17.86 -1.95
C GLU A 125 0.90 18.58 -1.72
N SER A 126 1.94 17.85 -1.29
CA SER A 126 3.23 18.46 -0.98
C SER A 126 4.34 17.43 -0.99
N ASP A 127 5.58 17.91 -1.06
CA ASP A 127 6.75 17.05 -0.94
C ASP A 127 6.81 16.40 0.44
N ALA A 128 6.41 17.11 1.48
CA ALA A 128 6.42 16.57 2.83
C ALA A 128 5.47 15.38 2.94
N ALA A 129 4.27 15.48 2.38
CA ALA A 129 3.31 14.38 2.38
C ALA A 129 3.85 13.18 1.60
N ARG A 130 4.47 13.43 0.44
CA ARG A 130 5.05 12.36 -0.37
C ARG A 130 6.17 11.64 0.39
N LEU A 131 7.05 12.38 1.02
CA LEU A 131 8.17 11.79 1.76
C LEU A 131 7.71 10.99 2.97
N ASP A 132 6.68 11.48 3.65
CA ASP A 132 6.09 10.77 4.78
C ASP A 132 5.54 9.40 4.34
N HIS A 133 4.81 9.38 3.24
CA HIS A 133 4.27 8.12 2.72
C HIS A 133 5.36 7.21 2.18
N GLN A 134 6.45 7.77 1.64
CA GLN A 134 7.58 6.96 1.18
C GLN A 134 8.17 6.16 2.34
N GLY A 135 8.35 6.79 3.50
CA GLY A 135 8.83 6.09 4.68
C GLY A 135 7.89 4.98 5.12
N GLY A 136 6.58 5.27 5.15
CA GLY A 136 5.59 4.29 5.53
C GLY A 136 5.54 3.10 4.57
N TRP A 137 5.58 3.37 3.26
CA TRP A 137 5.57 2.30 2.27
C TRP A 137 6.84 1.47 2.30
N THR A 138 8.00 2.09 2.55
CA THR A 138 9.25 1.34 2.69
C THR A 138 9.11 0.28 3.76
N GLY A 139 8.61 0.67 4.94
CA GLY A 139 8.42 -0.27 6.03
C GLY A 139 7.37 -1.32 5.71
N ALA A 140 6.23 -0.92 5.14
CA ALA A 140 5.16 -1.86 4.82
C ALA A 140 5.60 -2.88 3.79
N LEU A 141 6.33 -2.47 2.75
CA LEU A 141 6.79 -3.40 1.71
C LEU A 141 7.84 -4.37 2.27
N GLU A 142 8.67 -3.93 3.22
CA GLU A 142 9.58 -4.84 3.89
C GLU A 142 8.82 -5.87 4.72
N ARG A 143 7.77 -5.45 5.41
CA ARG A 143 6.93 -6.38 6.17
C ARG A 143 6.22 -7.36 5.24
N LEU A 144 5.77 -6.90 4.08
CA LEU A 144 5.16 -7.78 3.09
C LEU A 144 6.15 -8.85 2.64
N ALA A 145 7.37 -8.46 2.30
CA ALA A 145 8.39 -9.41 1.86
C ALA A 145 8.69 -10.44 2.96
N THR A 146 8.81 -9.99 4.20
CA THR A 146 9.04 -10.88 5.33
C THR A 146 7.86 -11.83 5.55
N PHE A 147 6.64 -11.30 5.48
CA PHE A 147 5.44 -12.11 5.62
C PHE A 147 5.39 -13.24 4.58
N ILE A 148 5.68 -12.91 3.33
CA ILE A 148 5.63 -13.89 2.25
C ILE A 148 6.71 -14.96 2.43
N SER A 149 7.90 -14.57 2.88
CA SER A 149 9.01 -15.52 3.03
C SER A 149 8.86 -16.43 4.25
N THR A 150 8.09 -16.00 5.24
CA THR A 150 7.91 -16.79 6.48
C THR A 150 6.54 -17.44 6.54
N ASP A 151 5.50 -16.63 6.83
CA ASP A 151 4.15 -17.12 7.04
C ASP A 151 3.43 -17.44 5.75
N GLY A 152 3.61 -16.57 4.76
CA GLY A 152 2.91 -16.71 3.50
C GLY A 152 3.37 -17.86 2.66
N ALA A 153 4.55 -18.40 2.91
CA ALA A 153 5.04 -19.56 2.19
C ALA A 153 4.41 -20.85 2.70
N ALA A 154 3.84 -20.84 3.90
CA ALA A 154 3.17 -22.02 4.44
C ALA A 154 1.87 -22.28 3.69
N PRO A 155 1.59 -23.51 3.32
CA PRO A 155 0.35 -23.86 2.64
C PRO A 155 -0.87 -23.61 3.49
#